data_6b09b4250b4e59a5cb91a97e8a31dfb9
#
_entry.id   6b09b4250b4e59a5cb91a97e8a31dfb9
#
_cell.length_a   1.000
_cell.length_b   1.000
_cell.length_c   1.000
_cell.angle_alpha   90.00
_cell.angle_beta   90.00
_cell.angle_gamma   90.00
#
_symmetry.space_group_name_H-M   'P 1'
#
loop_
_entity.id
_entity.type
_entity.pdbx_description
1 polymer ?
#
loop_
_entity_poly.entity_id
_entity_poly.type
_entity_poly.pdbx_seq_one_letter_code
_entity_poly.pdbx_strand_id
1 'polypeptide(L)'
;IPPTTEYFENLTGTKVVDLGDYYDDDCEILFEEVERNVSNLVCEDKFFTMIGGDHSVTIPVLRGIDSAIDHEFGIIHIDAHFDLCDELEGSKVSHGCTERRAIELNHVNGSENIFFIGIRSAEVDELNFMKNNRVNVISAAEFERLGTSQVVETVKEKMAHFKSIYLTLDIDCLD
;
A
#
# COMPACT_ATOMS: atom_id res chain seq x y z
N ILE A 1 11.76 -15.34 16.66
CA ILE A 1 10.57 -15.72 15.83
C ILE A 1 9.97 -16.97 16.46
N PRO A 2 8.65 -17.04 16.71
CA PRO A 2 8.00 -18.25 17.14
C PRO A 2 8.27 -19.40 16.17
N PRO A 3 8.36 -20.65 16.65
CA PRO A 3 8.68 -21.79 15.79
C PRO A 3 7.56 -22.14 14.79
N THR A 4 6.34 -21.63 15.02
CA THR A 4 5.16 -21.91 14.16
C THR A 4 4.25 -20.68 14.06
N THR A 5 3.49 -20.59 12.95
CA THR A 5 2.34 -19.67 12.81
C THR A 5 1.14 -20.20 13.62
N GLU A 6 0.05 -19.43 13.68
CA GLU A 6 -1.24 -19.88 14.26
C GLU A 6 -1.85 -21.05 13.47
N TYR A 7 -1.46 -21.26 12.22
CA TYR A 7 -1.84 -22.41 11.38
C TYR A 7 -0.87 -23.59 11.49
N PHE A 8 0.02 -23.56 12.49
CA PHE A 8 1.04 -24.59 12.75
C PHE A 8 2.08 -24.77 11.64
N GLU A 9 2.26 -23.78 10.79
CA GLU A 9 3.32 -23.79 9.80
C GLU A 9 4.68 -23.60 10.49
N ASN A 10 5.65 -24.41 10.10
CA ASN A 10 6.97 -24.39 10.71
C ASN A 10 7.81 -23.21 10.16
N LEU A 11 8.16 -22.27 11.02
CA LEU A 11 9.00 -21.11 10.70
C LEU A 11 10.50 -21.36 10.96
N THR A 12 10.89 -22.57 11.38
CA THR A 12 12.30 -22.89 11.64
C THR A 12 13.11 -22.75 10.35
N GLY A 13 14.12 -21.93 10.39
CA GLY A 13 14.98 -21.66 9.23
C GLY A 13 14.58 -20.47 8.37
N THR A 14 13.45 -19.81 8.64
CA THR A 14 13.11 -18.53 8.02
C THR A 14 14.17 -17.50 8.40
N LYS A 15 14.81 -16.94 7.39
CA LYS A 15 15.82 -15.91 7.54
C LYS A 15 15.16 -14.54 7.49
N VAL A 16 15.32 -13.77 8.54
CA VAL A 16 14.89 -12.37 8.60
C VAL A 16 16.13 -11.52 8.84
N VAL A 17 16.26 -10.46 8.06
CA VAL A 17 17.31 -9.46 8.20
C VAL A 17 16.63 -8.15 8.56
N ASP A 18 17.03 -7.55 9.67
CA ASP A 18 16.63 -6.20 10.03
C ASP A 18 17.62 -5.23 9.38
N LEU A 19 17.10 -4.33 8.54
CA LEU A 19 17.90 -3.34 7.82
C LEU A 19 18.08 -2.04 8.64
N GLY A 20 17.50 -1.99 9.84
CA GLY A 20 17.54 -0.82 10.70
C GLY A 20 16.53 0.25 10.33
N ASP A 21 16.64 1.39 11.01
CA ASP A 21 15.76 2.52 10.85
C ASP A 21 16.33 3.50 9.82
N TYR A 22 15.44 4.05 8.99
CA TYR A 22 15.73 5.14 8.07
C TYR A 22 15.27 6.44 8.71
N TYR A 23 16.16 7.41 8.82
CA TYR A 23 15.86 8.71 9.40
C TYR A 23 16.71 9.80 8.72
N ASP A 24 16.04 10.86 8.29
CA ASP A 24 16.66 12.12 7.88
C ASP A 24 15.71 13.27 8.23
N ASP A 25 16.27 14.43 8.57
CA ASP A 25 15.49 15.66 8.78
C ASP A 25 14.97 16.25 7.45
N ASP A 26 15.61 15.87 6.33
CA ASP A 26 15.18 16.21 4.97
C ASP A 26 14.37 15.06 4.37
N CYS A 27 13.09 15.29 4.20
CA CYS A 27 12.16 14.31 3.67
C CYS A 27 12.52 13.84 2.25
N GLU A 28 13.12 14.69 1.41
CA GLU A 28 13.52 14.33 0.04
C GLU A 28 14.68 13.32 0.09
N ILE A 29 15.68 13.57 0.94
CA ILE A 29 16.81 12.65 1.13
C ILE A 29 16.33 11.30 1.68
N LEU A 30 15.44 11.33 2.68
CA LEU A 30 14.86 10.12 3.25
C LEU A 30 14.11 9.31 2.18
N PHE A 31 13.29 9.98 1.36
CA PHE A 31 12.52 9.32 0.31
C PHE A 31 13.42 8.69 -0.76
N GLU A 32 14.45 9.40 -1.22
CA GLU A 32 15.43 8.86 -2.17
C GLU A 32 16.18 7.64 -1.62
N GLU A 33 16.52 7.64 -0.34
CA GLU A 33 17.16 6.49 0.30
C GLU A 33 16.26 5.28 0.37
N VAL A 34 15.01 5.45 0.82
CA VAL A 34 14.02 4.37 0.89
C VAL A 34 13.72 3.81 -0.51
N GLU A 35 13.47 4.68 -1.49
CA GLU A 35 13.20 4.30 -2.88
C GLU A 35 14.35 3.42 -3.43
N ARG A 36 15.60 3.85 -3.27
CA ARG A 36 16.77 3.10 -3.73
C ARG A 36 16.90 1.74 -3.05
N ASN A 37 16.68 1.67 -1.73
CA ASN A 37 16.81 0.42 -1.00
C ASN A 37 15.69 -0.57 -1.33
N VAL A 38 14.46 -0.10 -1.48
CA VAL A 38 13.33 -0.93 -1.92
C VAL A 38 13.57 -1.44 -3.35
N SER A 39 14.01 -0.58 -4.26
CA SER A 39 14.36 -1.00 -5.62
C SER A 39 15.39 -2.13 -5.63
N ASN A 40 16.43 -2.04 -4.82
CA ASN A 40 17.44 -3.09 -4.69
C ASN A 40 16.84 -4.41 -4.15
N LEU A 41 15.97 -4.34 -3.13
CA LEU A 41 15.31 -5.52 -2.57
C LEU A 41 14.43 -6.23 -3.62
N VAL A 42 13.66 -5.46 -4.38
CA VAL A 42 12.80 -5.99 -5.44
C VAL A 42 13.63 -6.59 -6.57
N CYS A 43 14.71 -5.93 -7.03
CA CYS A 43 15.63 -6.47 -8.03
C CYS A 43 16.29 -7.79 -7.59
N GLU A 44 16.50 -7.97 -6.28
CA GLU A 44 17.06 -9.21 -5.72
C GLU A 44 16.00 -10.26 -5.37
N ASP A 45 14.74 -10.05 -5.78
CA ASP A 45 13.59 -10.94 -5.49
C ASP A 45 13.43 -11.22 -3.99
N LYS A 46 13.57 -10.17 -3.17
CA LYS A 46 13.39 -10.26 -1.72
C LYS A 46 11.99 -9.85 -1.33
N PHE A 47 11.37 -10.65 -0.46
CA PHE A 47 10.20 -10.22 0.28
C PHE A 47 10.65 -9.27 1.38
N PHE A 48 9.98 -8.13 1.50
CA PHE A 48 10.28 -7.15 2.54
C PHE A 48 8.99 -6.70 3.26
N THR A 49 9.16 -6.23 4.47
CA THR A 49 8.12 -5.54 5.24
C THR A 49 8.70 -4.21 5.71
N MET A 50 7.95 -3.15 5.53
CA MET A 50 8.27 -1.84 6.09
C MET A 50 7.30 -1.55 7.25
N ILE A 51 7.83 -0.99 8.33
CA ILE A 51 7.06 -0.43 9.43
C ILE A 51 7.35 1.06 9.42
N GLY A 52 6.33 1.85 9.20
CA GLY A 52 6.48 3.30 9.04
C GLY A 52 5.91 4.10 10.20
N GLY A 53 6.06 5.41 10.10
CA GLY A 53 5.39 6.43 10.90
C GLY A 53 3.99 6.68 10.38
N ASP A 54 3.77 7.83 9.72
CA ASP A 54 2.52 8.08 9.01
C ASP A 54 2.50 7.40 7.62
N HIS A 55 1.37 7.43 6.93
CA HIS A 55 1.19 6.69 5.67
C HIS A 55 2.05 7.23 4.51
N SER A 56 2.61 8.44 4.60
CA SER A 56 3.47 9.03 3.55
C SER A 56 4.71 8.17 3.23
N VAL A 57 5.16 7.35 4.19
CA VAL A 57 6.29 6.43 4.01
C VAL A 57 6.05 5.40 2.88
N THR A 58 4.81 5.14 2.51
CA THR A 58 4.46 4.26 1.39
C THR A 58 4.82 4.88 0.03
N ILE A 59 4.87 6.21 -0.08
CA ILE A 59 5.20 6.89 -1.35
C ILE A 59 6.57 6.46 -1.89
N PRO A 60 7.69 6.58 -1.16
CA PRO A 60 8.99 6.15 -1.66
C PRO A 60 9.08 4.63 -1.84
N VAL A 61 8.35 3.84 -1.06
CA VAL A 61 8.30 2.38 -1.26
C VAL A 61 7.69 2.03 -2.61
N LEU A 62 6.55 2.61 -2.96
CA LEU A 62 5.90 2.37 -4.25
C LEU A 62 6.76 2.86 -5.42
N ARG A 63 7.46 3.99 -5.29
CA ARG A 63 8.44 4.46 -6.29
C ARG A 63 9.59 3.48 -6.48
N GLY A 64 10.10 2.91 -5.39
CA GLY A 64 11.15 1.90 -5.44
C GLY A 64 10.70 0.61 -6.12
N ILE A 65 9.46 0.15 -5.89
CA ILE A 65 8.86 -0.97 -6.60
C ILE A 65 8.73 -0.65 -8.08
N ASP A 66 8.11 0.50 -8.42
CA ASP A 66 7.87 0.94 -9.80
C ASP A 66 9.17 1.02 -10.63
N SER A 67 10.27 1.48 -10.00
CA SER A 67 11.58 1.59 -10.67
C SER A 67 12.26 0.25 -10.92
N ALA A 68 11.87 -0.82 -10.22
CA ALA A 68 12.52 -2.12 -10.24
C ALA A 68 11.82 -3.16 -11.12
N ILE A 69 10.58 -2.92 -11.52
CA ILE A 69 9.76 -3.88 -12.28
C ILE A 69 9.45 -3.36 -13.68
N ASP A 70 9.04 -4.26 -14.58
CA ASP A 70 8.68 -3.98 -15.97
C ASP A 70 7.22 -4.38 -16.31
N HIS A 71 6.40 -4.57 -15.31
CA HIS A 71 5.01 -4.99 -15.45
C HIS A 71 4.10 -4.26 -14.44
N GLU A 72 2.81 -4.21 -14.74
CA GLU A 72 1.84 -3.62 -13.83
C GLU A 72 1.75 -4.40 -12.52
N PHE A 73 1.57 -3.68 -11.41
CA PHE A 73 1.33 -4.26 -10.10
C PHE A 73 0.06 -3.72 -9.46
N GLY A 74 -0.47 -4.51 -8.54
CA GLY A 74 -1.65 -4.16 -7.77
C GLY A 74 -1.30 -3.65 -6.38
N ILE A 75 -2.17 -2.83 -5.82
CA ILE A 75 -2.07 -2.32 -4.45
C ILE A 75 -3.32 -2.73 -3.69
N ILE A 76 -3.16 -3.34 -2.53
CA ILE A 76 -4.23 -3.56 -1.57
C ILE A 76 -4.03 -2.57 -0.44
N HIS A 77 -4.97 -1.65 -0.30
CA HIS A 77 -4.94 -0.57 0.66
C HIS A 77 -6.00 -0.81 1.75
N ILE A 78 -5.56 -1.12 2.96
CA ILE A 78 -6.43 -1.38 4.12
C ILE A 78 -6.31 -0.17 5.05
N ASP A 79 -7.39 0.59 5.16
CA ASP A 79 -7.37 1.92 5.78
C ASP A 79 -8.80 2.40 6.07
N ALA A 80 -8.93 3.40 6.94
CA ALA A 80 -10.16 4.18 7.10
C ALA A 80 -10.35 5.23 5.99
N HIS A 81 -9.28 5.65 5.33
CA HIS A 81 -9.19 6.75 4.36
C HIS A 81 -8.78 6.26 2.97
N PHE A 82 -8.98 7.09 1.93
CA PHE A 82 -8.55 6.75 0.56
C PHE A 82 -7.11 7.18 0.27
N ASP A 83 -6.62 8.22 0.93
CA ASP A 83 -5.31 8.83 0.66
C ASP A 83 -5.11 9.26 -0.81
N LEU A 84 -6.21 9.70 -1.44
CA LEU A 84 -6.30 10.11 -2.83
C LEU A 84 -6.30 11.63 -3.03
N CYS A 85 -6.04 12.42 -1.99
CA CYS A 85 -5.90 13.88 -2.12
C CYS A 85 -4.73 14.23 -3.04
N ASP A 86 -4.92 15.20 -3.95
CA ASP A 86 -3.80 15.71 -4.75
C ASP A 86 -2.80 16.48 -3.91
N GLU A 87 -3.32 17.20 -2.91
CA GLU A 87 -2.55 17.97 -1.94
C GLU A 87 -3.29 17.98 -0.60
N LEU A 88 -2.57 17.80 0.49
CA LEU A 88 -3.11 17.91 1.84
C LEU A 88 -2.18 18.79 2.67
N GLU A 89 -2.73 19.84 3.32
CA GLU A 89 -2.00 20.79 4.13
C GLU A 89 -0.80 21.45 3.42
N GLY A 90 -0.90 21.67 2.10
CA GLY A 90 0.14 22.29 1.29
C GLY A 90 1.25 21.32 0.82
N SER A 91 1.07 20.02 1.05
CA SER A 91 2.02 18.99 0.62
C SER A 91 1.37 17.96 -0.30
N LYS A 92 2.07 17.61 -1.37
CA LYS A 92 1.69 16.52 -2.29
C LYS A 92 2.24 15.16 -1.86
N VAL A 93 3.11 15.14 -0.85
CA VAL A 93 3.75 13.93 -0.29
C VAL A 93 3.33 13.71 1.16
N SER A 94 2.15 14.17 1.52
CA SER A 94 1.50 13.93 2.81
C SER A 94 0.90 12.52 2.89
N HIS A 95 0.59 12.08 4.12
CA HIS A 95 -0.08 10.80 4.38
C HIS A 95 -1.38 10.62 3.57
N GLY A 96 -2.23 11.65 3.46
CA GLY A 96 -3.47 11.59 2.68
C GLY A 96 -3.30 11.70 1.16
N CYS A 97 -2.07 11.66 0.63
CA CYS A 97 -1.76 11.74 -0.80
C CYS A 97 -1.11 10.46 -1.35
N THR A 98 -0.99 9.43 -0.54
CA THR A 98 -0.21 8.21 -0.84
C THR A 98 -0.71 7.53 -2.10
N GLU A 99 -1.98 7.20 -2.19
CA GLU A 99 -2.56 6.50 -3.32
C GLU A 99 -2.74 7.44 -4.53
N ARG A 100 -2.83 8.74 -4.30
CA ARG A 100 -2.78 9.71 -5.37
C ARG A 100 -1.41 9.71 -6.06
N ARG A 101 -0.33 9.59 -5.32
CA ARG A 101 1.03 9.44 -5.89
C ARG A 101 1.22 8.07 -6.53
N ALA A 102 0.58 7.03 -5.99
CA ALA A 102 0.65 5.69 -6.57
C ALA A 102 0.11 5.65 -8.02
N ILE A 103 -1.03 6.27 -8.29
CA ILE A 103 -1.64 6.28 -9.64
C ILE A 103 -0.85 7.09 -10.69
N GLU A 104 0.19 7.81 -10.29
CA GLU A 104 1.09 8.56 -11.17
C GLU A 104 2.31 7.72 -11.60
N LEU A 105 2.49 6.53 -11.04
CA LEU A 105 3.60 5.62 -11.34
C LEU A 105 3.44 4.99 -12.74
N ASN A 106 4.56 4.53 -13.32
CA ASN A 106 4.55 3.98 -14.67
C ASN A 106 3.84 2.63 -14.77
N HIS A 107 3.91 1.83 -13.69
CA HIS A 107 3.35 0.48 -13.65
C HIS A 107 2.06 0.39 -12.80
N VAL A 108 1.43 1.53 -12.53
CA VAL A 108 0.08 1.62 -11.95
C VAL A 108 -0.83 2.30 -12.97
N ASN A 109 -1.72 1.54 -13.60
CA ASN A 109 -2.60 2.02 -14.68
C ASN A 109 -3.87 2.67 -14.09
N GLY A 110 -3.67 3.68 -13.22
CA GLY A 110 -4.74 4.40 -12.55
C GLY A 110 -5.31 3.69 -11.32
N SER A 111 -6.42 4.22 -10.82
CA SER A 111 -7.04 3.75 -9.57
C SER A 111 -7.65 2.33 -9.65
N GLU A 112 -7.76 1.74 -10.84
CA GLU A 112 -8.22 0.37 -11.00
C GLU A 112 -7.20 -0.67 -10.51
N ASN A 113 -5.91 -0.29 -10.42
CA ASN A 113 -4.86 -1.13 -9.84
C ASN A 113 -4.88 -1.17 -8.31
N ILE A 114 -5.70 -0.32 -7.68
CA ILE A 114 -5.79 -0.22 -6.23
C ILE A 114 -7.10 -0.79 -5.74
N PHE A 115 -7.06 -1.60 -4.70
CA PHE A 115 -8.24 -2.13 -4.02
C PHE A 115 -8.29 -1.61 -2.58
N PHE A 116 -9.26 -0.76 -2.30
CA PHE A 116 -9.46 -0.13 -1.00
C PHE A 116 -10.38 -0.96 -0.11
N ILE A 117 -9.99 -1.17 1.14
CA ILE A 117 -10.73 -1.97 2.13
C ILE A 117 -10.83 -1.21 3.45
N GLY A 118 -12.03 -1.13 4.01
CA GLY A 118 -12.24 -0.55 5.34
C GLY A 118 -12.60 0.94 5.33
N ILE A 119 -12.71 1.53 4.16
CA ILE A 119 -12.91 2.97 4.01
C ILE A 119 -14.21 3.43 4.69
N ARG A 120 -14.10 4.47 5.52
CA ARG A 120 -15.24 5.09 6.19
C ARG A 120 -15.20 6.62 6.23
N SER A 121 -14.09 7.22 5.74
CA SER A 121 -13.92 8.66 5.63
C SER A 121 -13.36 9.03 4.27
N ALA A 122 -13.76 10.17 3.74
CA ALA A 122 -13.27 10.69 2.47
C ALA A 122 -13.30 12.22 2.47
N GLU A 123 -12.26 12.83 1.93
CA GLU A 123 -12.18 14.24 1.70
C GLU A 123 -12.97 14.66 0.43
N VAL A 124 -13.33 15.93 0.33
CA VAL A 124 -14.10 16.45 -0.82
C VAL A 124 -13.33 16.28 -2.14
N ASP A 125 -12.02 16.42 -2.10
CA ASP A 125 -11.14 16.24 -3.27
C ASP A 125 -11.17 14.80 -3.76
N GLU A 126 -11.10 13.84 -2.85
CA GLU A 126 -11.20 12.40 -3.14
C GLU A 126 -12.55 12.03 -3.74
N LEU A 127 -13.65 12.55 -3.17
CA LEU A 127 -14.98 12.34 -3.73
C LEU A 127 -15.11 12.91 -5.16
N ASN A 128 -14.45 14.02 -5.46
CA ASN A 128 -14.42 14.59 -6.81
C ASN A 128 -13.58 13.74 -7.76
N PHE A 129 -12.44 13.21 -7.30
CA PHE A 129 -11.64 12.27 -8.06
C PHE A 129 -12.44 11.01 -8.43
N MET A 130 -13.14 10.41 -7.48
CA MET A 130 -13.93 9.20 -7.66
C MET A 130 -15.13 9.35 -8.62
N LYS A 131 -15.65 10.58 -8.83
CA LYS A 131 -16.71 10.82 -9.83
C LYS A 131 -16.27 10.54 -11.27
N ASN A 132 -14.98 10.69 -11.54
CA ASN A 132 -14.39 10.59 -12.88
C ASN A 132 -13.51 9.35 -13.06
N ASN A 133 -13.25 8.61 -11.99
CA ASN A 133 -12.35 7.47 -11.99
C ASN A 133 -13.03 6.27 -11.34
N ARG A 134 -12.77 5.08 -11.86
CA ARG A 134 -13.23 3.85 -11.21
C ARG A 134 -12.32 3.53 -10.03
N VAL A 135 -12.92 3.25 -8.90
CA VAL A 135 -12.23 2.88 -7.68
C VAL A 135 -12.81 1.55 -7.18
N ASN A 136 -11.95 0.57 -6.95
CA ASN A 136 -12.35 -0.69 -6.33
C ASN A 136 -12.35 -0.50 -4.81
N VAL A 137 -13.52 -0.52 -4.19
CA VAL A 137 -13.63 -0.26 -2.75
C VAL A 137 -14.63 -1.21 -2.10
N ILE A 138 -14.28 -1.66 -0.90
CA ILE A 138 -15.19 -2.26 0.09
C ILE A 138 -15.12 -1.37 1.33
N SER A 139 -16.19 -0.61 1.57
CA SER A 139 -16.28 0.24 2.76
C SER A 139 -16.31 -0.58 4.06
N ALA A 140 -16.05 0.07 5.21
CA ALA A 140 -16.15 -0.59 6.51
C ALA A 140 -17.52 -1.22 6.74
N ALA A 141 -18.60 -0.52 6.38
CA ALA A 141 -19.98 -1.04 6.50
C ALA A 141 -20.25 -2.24 5.56
N GLU A 142 -19.66 -2.23 4.36
CA GLU A 142 -19.77 -3.38 3.45
C GLU A 142 -18.93 -4.56 3.94
N PHE A 143 -17.75 -4.31 4.47
CA PHE A 143 -16.91 -5.35 5.08
C PHE A 143 -17.66 -6.09 6.20
N GLU A 144 -18.29 -5.32 7.10
CA GLU A 144 -19.08 -5.90 8.19
C GLU A 144 -20.25 -6.75 7.67
N ARG A 145 -20.93 -6.29 6.63
CA ARG A 145 -22.05 -7.01 6.00
C ARG A 145 -21.64 -8.27 5.26
N LEU A 146 -20.51 -8.22 4.55
CA LEU A 146 -20.02 -9.33 3.71
C LEU A 146 -19.31 -10.40 4.55
N GLY A 147 -18.56 -9.98 5.56
CA GLY A 147 -17.67 -10.81 6.35
C GLY A 147 -16.35 -11.13 5.64
N THR A 148 -15.35 -11.46 6.44
CA THR A 148 -13.95 -11.62 5.99
C THR A 148 -13.80 -12.59 4.82
N SER A 149 -14.47 -13.74 4.85
CA SER A 149 -14.32 -14.76 3.79
C SER A 149 -14.73 -14.23 2.42
N GLN A 150 -15.86 -13.52 2.32
CA GLN A 150 -16.34 -12.99 1.05
C GLN A 150 -15.48 -11.83 0.57
N VAL A 151 -15.00 -10.98 1.48
CA VAL A 151 -14.06 -9.90 1.15
C VAL A 151 -12.79 -10.48 0.56
N VAL A 152 -12.18 -11.46 1.21
CA VAL A 152 -10.94 -12.10 0.74
C VAL A 152 -11.13 -12.72 -0.66
N GLU A 153 -12.23 -13.41 -0.92
CA GLU A 153 -12.49 -13.98 -2.24
C GLU A 153 -12.70 -12.89 -3.31
N THR A 154 -13.38 -11.80 -2.97
CA THR A 154 -13.56 -10.66 -3.88
C THR A 154 -12.22 -10.02 -4.24
N VAL A 155 -11.37 -9.78 -3.24
CA VAL A 155 -10.03 -9.20 -3.44
C VAL A 155 -9.16 -10.13 -4.29
N LYS A 156 -9.13 -11.41 -3.99
CA LYS A 156 -8.39 -12.41 -4.78
C LYS A 156 -8.82 -12.41 -6.25
N GLU A 157 -10.14 -12.42 -6.51
CA GLU A 157 -10.66 -12.40 -7.87
C GLU A 157 -10.24 -11.12 -8.62
N LYS A 158 -10.36 -9.97 -7.99
CA LYS A 158 -10.04 -8.68 -8.58
C LYS A 158 -8.55 -8.47 -8.83
N MET A 159 -7.71 -8.97 -7.93
CA MET A 159 -6.26 -8.78 -7.96
C MET A 159 -5.50 -9.93 -8.65
N ALA A 160 -6.17 -11.02 -9.04
CA ALA A 160 -5.55 -12.23 -9.56
C ALA A 160 -4.70 -12.05 -10.84
N HIS A 161 -4.93 -10.99 -11.60
CA HIS A 161 -4.21 -10.72 -12.85
C HIS A 161 -2.85 -10.05 -12.64
N PHE A 162 -2.60 -9.48 -11.46
CA PHE A 162 -1.31 -8.87 -11.13
C PHE A 162 -0.29 -9.94 -10.72
N LYS A 163 0.92 -9.83 -11.25
CA LYS A 163 2.05 -10.70 -10.86
C LYS A 163 2.62 -10.32 -9.51
N SER A 164 2.57 -9.04 -9.18
CA SER A 164 3.08 -8.47 -7.95
C SER A 164 1.99 -7.65 -7.28
N ILE A 165 1.90 -7.75 -5.97
CA ILE A 165 0.94 -7.00 -5.16
C ILE A 165 1.69 -6.40 -3.99
N TYR A 166 1.52 -5.09 -3.79
CA TYR A 166 1.90 -4.42 -2.56
C TYR A 166 0.68 -4.33 -1.63
N LEU A 167 0.88 -4.69 -0.37
CA LEU A 167 -0.14 -4.55 0.66
C LEU A 167 0.29 -3.44 1.61
N THR A 168 -0.54 -2.42 1.76
CA THR A 168 -0.39 -1.40 2.80
C THR A 168 -1.53 -1.50 3.80
N LEU A 169 -1.20 -1.28 5.07
CA LEU A 169 -2.16 -1.33 6.17
C LEU A 169 -1.93 -0.12 7.07
N ASP A 170 -2.90 0.78 7.11
CA ASP A 170 -2.97 1.80 8.16
C ASP A 170 -3.68 1.23 9.39
N ILE A 171 -3.12 1.48 10.57
CA ILE A 171 -3.64 0.93 11.83
C ILE A 171 -5.01 1.51 12.19
N ASP A 172 -5.35 2.68 11.67
CA ASP A 172 -6.63 3.32 11.94
C ASP A 172 -7.82 2.60 11.28
N CYS A 173 -7.58 1.65 10.38
CA CYS A 173 -8.62 0.77 9.86
C CYS A 173 -9.31 -0.08 10.96
N LEU A 174 -8.66 -0.23 12.12
CA LEU A 174 -9.11 -1.11 13.22
C LEU A 174 -10.10 -0.45 14.19
N ASP A 175 -10.40 0.82 14.10
CA ASP A 175 -11.31 1.54 15.01
C ASP A 175 -12.80 1.27 14.73
#